data_1b8b523e998c22099e1e2acccb4e5db7
#
_entry.id   1b8b523e998c22099e1e2acccb4e5db7
#
_cell.length_a   1.000
_cell.length_b   1.000
_cell.length_c   1.000
_cell.angle_alpha   90.00
_cell.angle_beta   90.00
_cell.angle_gamma   90.00
#
_symmetry.space_group_name_H-M   'P 1'
#
loop_
_entity.id
_entity.type
_entity.pdbx_description
1 polymer ?
#
loop_
_entity_poly.entity_id
_entity_poly.type
_entity_poly.pdbx_seq_one_letter_code
_entity_poly.pdbx_strand_id
1 'polypeptide(L)'
;CPVILLDEPTAFLDVASRIEIMELLHRLARLQHKTVLLSTHDVEQALRLSDRIWLLSRAEGFCCGTPEDLVLSGRMDLYFGRGGLFFDRQAGGLRSRQDDAPAVRFEAADEALARWTKNALERNGFRPISDGRDESLPLVRVSALDRIEWYRPGFPSLTCRSFEEWVGGGLCDVAERSGAE
;
A
#
# COMPACT_ATOMS: atom_id res chain seq x y z
N CYS A 1 -22.23 -30.81 -4.94
CA CYS A 1 -22.68 -29.54 -5.47
C CYS A 1 -21.60 -28.94 -6.38
N PRO A 2 -21.90 -28.51 -7.58
CA PRO A 2 -20.90 -27.90 -8.48
C PRO A 2 -20.52 -26.46 -8.11
N VAL A 3 -21.37 -25.78 -7.33
CA VAL A 3 -21.16 -24.38 -6.91
C VAL A 3 -21.13 -24.30 -5.39
N ILE A 4 -20.14 -23.57 -4.88
CA ILE A 4 -19.95 -23.25 -3.45
C ILE A 4 -20.14 -21.74 -3.31
N LEU A 5 -21.05 -21.32 -2.42
CA LEU A 5 -21.30 -19.93 -2.10
C LEU A 5 -20.87 -19.66 -0.66
N LEU A 6 -20.04 -18.66 -0.45
CA LEU A 6 -19.49 -18.32 0.86
C LEU A 6 -19.64 -16.80 1.10
N ASP A 7 -20.10 -16.46 2.27
CA ASP A 7 -20.17 -15.07 2.70
C ASP A 7 -19.09 -14.79 3.74
N GLU A 8 -18.14 -13.92 3.39
CA GLU A 8 -17.02 -13.52 4.24
C GLU A 8 -16.28 -14.70 4.92
N PRO A 9 -15.86 -15.76 4.19
CA PRO A 9 -15.36 -16.99 4.79
C PRO A 9 -14.07 -16.81 5.59
N THR A 10 -13.39 -15.71 5.43
CA THR A 10 -12.12 -15.40 6.12
C THR A 10 -12.28 -14.34 7.23
N ALA A 11 -13.51 -13.89 7.48
CA ALA A 11 -13.78 -12.97 8.58
C ALA A 11 -13.40 -13.62 9.93
N PHE A 12 -12.80 -12.85 10.83
CA PHE A 12 -12.37 -13.27 12.17
C PHE A 12 -11.25 -14.32 12.23
N LEU A 13 -10.65 -14.69 11.09
CA LEU A 13 -9.49 -15.57 11.06
C LEU A 13 -8.18 -14.78 11.18
N ASP A 14 -7.18 -15.38 11.82
CA ASP A 14 -5.81 -14.89 11.76
C ASP A 14 -5.25 -14.98 10.33
N VAL A 15 -4.11 -14.31 10.10
CA VAL A 15 -3.53 -14.19 8.75
C VAL A 15 -3.18 -15.54 8.14
N ALA A 16 -2.65 -16.48 8.93
CA ALA A 16 -2.24 -17.80 8.45
C ALA A 16 -3.46 -18.63 8.04
N SER A 17 -4.46 -18.73 8.93
CA SER A 17 -5.72 -19.45 8.67
C SER A 17 -6.48 -18.87 7.46
N ARG A 18 -6.44 -17.56 7.29
CA ARG A 18 -7.05 -16.88 6.14
C ARG A 18 -6.40 -17.31 4.82
N ILE A 19 -5.07 -17.37 4.78
CA ILE A 19 -4.32 -17.83 3.60
C ILE A 19 -4.64 -19.29 3.32
N GLU A 20 -4.60 -20.17 4.33
CA GLU A 20 -4.89 -21.61 4.20
C GLU A 20 -6.30 -21.88 3.64
N ILE A 21 -7.31 -21.19 4.14
CA ILE A 21 -8.70 -21.32 3.64
C ILE A 21 -8.79 -20.90 2.17
N MET A 22 -8.19 -19.77 1.81
CA MET A 22 -8.24 -19.29 0.42
C MET A 22 -7.48 -20.22 -0.53
N GLU A 23 -6.33 -20.76 -0.12
CA GLU A 23 -5.61 -21.76 -0.91
C GLU A 23 -6.41 -23.06 -1.05
N LEU A 24 -7.12 -23.48 0.01
CA LEU A 24 -8.00 -24.65 -0.04
C LEU A 24 -9.13 -24.44 -1.06
N LEU A 25 -9.80 -23.28 -1.02
CA LEU A 25 -10.87 -22.93 -1.94
C LEU A 25 -10.37 -22.88 -3.39
N HIS A 26 -9.19 -22.29 -3.61
CA HIS A 26 -8.55 -22.26 -4.92
C HIS A 26 -8.25 -23.68 -5.44
N ARG A 27 -7.71 -24.56 -4.59
CA ARG A 27 -7.47 -25.97 -4.95
C ARG A 27 -8.77 -26.71 -5.25
N LEU A 28 -9.84 -26.50 -4.48
CA LEU A 28 -11.15 -27.08 -4.76
C LEU A 28 -11.69 -26.67 -6.12
N ALA A 29 -11.56 -25.38 -6.47
CA ALA A 29 -11.97 -24.88 -7.77
C ALA A 29 -11.18 -25.56 -8.91
N ARG A 30 -9.85 -25.61 -8.79
CA ARG A 30 -8.96 -26.14 -9.83
C ARG A 30 -9.00 -27.66 -9.97
N LEU A 31 -8.91 -28.42 -8.85
CA LEU A 31 -8.75 -29.86 -8.87
C LEU A 31 -10.08 -30.61 -8.92
N GLN A 32 -11.15 -30.05 -8.37
CA GLN A 32 -12.46 -30.67 -8.33
C GLN A 32 -13.48 -30.03 -9.27
N HIS A 33 -13.03 -29.10 -10.13
CA HIS A 33 -13.87 -28.38 -11.08
C HIS A 33 -15.12 -27.77 -10.43
N LYS A 34 -14.94 -27.19 -9.22
CA LYS A 34 -15.99 -26.47 -8.51
C LYS A 34 -15.94 -24.98 -8.87
N THR A 35 -17.12 -24.38 -8.98
CA THR A 35 -17.20 -22.93 -8.97
C THR A 35 -17.33 -22.45 -7.54
N VAL A 36 -16.41 -21.60 -7.10
CA VAL A 36 -16.44 -20.98 -5.78
C VAL A 36 -16.76 -19.49 -5.97
N LEU A 37 -17.85 -19.04 -5.40
CA LEU A 37 -18.22 -17.63 -5.32
C LEU A 37 -18.20 -17.20 -3.85
N LEU A 38 -17.41 -16.21 -3.53
CA LEU A 38 -17.33 -15.70 -2.16
C LEU A 38 -17.43 -14.16 -2.13
N SER A 39 -18.01 -13.63 -1.05
CA SER A 39 -17.89 -12.22 -0.73
C SER A 39 -16.66 -11.98 0.14
N THR A 40 -16.00 -10.85 -0.03
CA THR A 40 -14.88 -10.44 0.84
C THR A 40 -14.69 -8.92 0.77
N HIS A 41 -14.19 -8.35 1.86
CA HIS A 41 -13.69 -6.98 1.91
C HIS A 41 -12.15 -6.90 1.81
N ASP A 42 -11.45 -8.04 1.75
CA ASP A 42 -10.01 -8.12 1.57
C ASP A 42 -9.66 -8.03 0.08
N VAL A 43 -9.46 -6.79 -0.38
CA VAL A 43 -9.18 -6.48 -1.78
C VAL A 43 -7.86 -7.10 -2.24
N GLU A 44 -6.82 -7.06 -1.41
CA GLU A 44 -5.50 -7.61 -1.76
C GLU A 44 -5.58 -9.12 -1.98
N GLN A 45 -6.27 -9.83 -1.09
CA GLN A 45 -6.44 -11.27 -1.21
C GLN A 45 -7.30 -11.64 -2.44
N ALA A 46 -8.37 -10.88 -2.70
CA ALA A 46 -9.19 -11.07 -3.89
C ALA A 46 -8.37 -10.91 -5.18
N LEU A 47 -7.55 -9.86 -5.27
CA LEU A 47 -6.69 -9.61 -6.44
C LEU A 47 -5.64 -10.70 -6.66
N ARG A 48 -5.15 -11.35 -5.61
CA ARG A 48 -4.10 -12.37 -5.71
C ARG A 48 -4.60 -13.76 -6.04
N LEU A 49 -5.83 -14.11 -5.65
CA LEU A 49 -6.30 -15.50 -5.64
C LEU A 49 -7.54 -15.77 -6.48
N SER A 50 -8.25 -14.73 -6.94
CA SER A 50 -9.47 -14.92 -7.72
C SER A 50 -9.19 -14.97 -9.21
N ASP A 51 -9.83 -15.87 -9.93
CA ASP A 51 -9.83 -15.86 -11.41
C ASP A 51 -10.65 -14.69 -11.97
N ARG A 52 -11.71 -14.29 -11.26
CA ARG A 52 -12.59 -13.17 -11.62
C ARG A 52 -13.09 -12.45 -10.38
N ILE A 53 -13.22 -11.14 -10.48
CA ILE A 53 -13.73 -10.27 -9.42
C ILE A 53 -15.01 -9.59 -9.90
N TRP A 54 -15.99 -9.54 -9.00
CA TRP A 54 -17.21 -8.76 -9.14
C TRP A 54 -17.14 -7.55 -8.22
N LEU A 55 -17.21 -6.37 -8.81
CA LEU A 55 -17.28 -5.12 -8.08
C LEU A 55 -18.73 -4.63 -8.08
N LEU A 56 -19.27 -4.32 -6.91
CA LEU A 56 -20.61 -3.79 -6.76
C LEU A 56 -20.56 -2.48 -5.97
N SER A 57 -21.20 -1.47 -6.51
CA SER A 57 -21.34 -0.17 -5.86
C SER A 57 -22.71 0.43 -6.17
N ARG A 58 -23.27 1.19 -5.24
CA ARG A 58 -24.52 1.92 -5.50
C ARG A 58 -24.36 3.02 -6.53
N ALA A 59 -23.17 3.63 -6.61
CA ALA A 59 -22.90 4.73 -7.53
C ALA A 59 -22.49 4.21 -8.92
N GLU A 60 -21.60 3.20 -8.96
CA GLU A 60 -20.95 2.72 -10.19
C GLU A 60 -21.62 1.45 -10.77
N GLY A 61 -22.61 0.89 -10.04
CA GLY A 61 -23.31 -0.33 -10.44
C GLY A 61 -22.46 -1.58 -10.31
N PHE A 62 -22.59 -2.48 -11.31
CA PHE A 62 -21.89 -3.76 -11.37
C PHE A 62 -20.79 -3.74 -12.41
N CYS A 63 -19.63 -4.28 -12.05
CA CYS A 63 -18.53 -4.52 -12.97
C CYS A 63 -17.89 -5.88 -12.67
N CYS A 64 -17.41 -6.57 -13.69
CA CYS A 64 -16.79 -7.88 -13.58
C CYS A 64 -15.60 -7.97 -14.52
N GLY A 65 -14.50 -8.54 -14.05
CA GLY A 65 -13.28 -8.72 -14.84
C GLY A 65 -12.28 -9.64 -14.17
N THR A 66 -11.15 -9.89 -14.86
CA THR A 66 -9.97 -10.44 -14.20
C THR A 66 -9.34 -9.39 -13.30
N PRO A 67 -8.58 -9.76 -12.25
CA PRO A 67 -7.86 -8.81 -11.42
C PRO A 67 -7.04 -7.81 -12.24
N GLU A 68 -6.30 -8.30 -13.23
CA GLU A 68 -5.42 -7.51 -14.08
C GLU A 68 -6.19 -6.46 -14.89
N ASP A 69 -7.30 -6.86 -15.51
CA ASP A 69 -8.14 -5.94 -16.29
C ASP A 69 -8.74 -4.85 -15.41
N LEU A 70 -9.21 -5.19 -14.22
CA LEU A 70 -9.82 -4.23 -13.29
C LEU A 70 -8.79 -3.22 -12.77
N VAL A 71 -7.58 -3.68 -12.46
CA VAL A 71 -6.48 -2.81 -12.00
C VAL A 71 -5.99 -1.91 -13.13
N LEU A 72 -5.64 -2.49 -14.30
CA LEU A 72 -5.01 -1.76 -15.39
C LEU A 72 -5.96 -0.79 -16.09
N SER A 73 -7.28 -1.12 -16.15
CA SER A 73 -8.29 -0.21 -16.69
C SER A 73 -8.67 0.96 -15.76
N GLY A 74 -8.18 0.98 -14.51
CA GLY A 74 -8.54 2.00 -13.52
C GLY A 74 -9.91 1.79 -12.85
N ARG A 75 -10.54 0.63 -13.06
CA ARG A 75 -11.82 0.33 -12.42
C ARG A 75 -11.72 0.29 -10.89
N MET A 76 -10.58 -0.14 -10.34
CA MET A 76 -10.34 -0.13 -8.90
C MET A 76 -10.44 1.28 -8.33
N ASP A 77 -9.86 2.29 -8.99
CA ASP A 77 -9.99 3.69 -8.57
C ASP A 77 -11.44 4.19 -8.61
N LEU A 78 -12.19 3.80 -9.64
CA LEU A 78 -13.59 4.21 -9.78
C LEU A 78 -14.46 3.67 -8.62
N TYR A 79 -14.23 2.44 -8.18
CA TYR A 79 -15.03 1.80 -7.13
C TYR A 79 -14.57 2.14 -5.71
N PHE A 80 -13.28 2.33 -5.50
CA PHE A 80 -12.68 2.51 -4.17
C PHE A 80 -12.10 3.92 -3.94
N GLY A 81 -11.86 4.70 -4.98
CA GLY A 81 -11.25 6.03 -4.92
C GLY A 81 -12.20 7.09 -4.38
N ARG A 82 -12.47 7.09 -3.06
CA ARG A 82 -13.34 8.06 -2.39
C ARG A 82 -12.65 8.66 -1.18
N GLY A 83 -12.98 9.92 -0.85
CA GLY A 83 -12.49 10.55 0.39
C GLY A 83 -10.98 10.69 0.47
N GLY A 84 -10.30 10.93 -0.66
CA GLY A 84 -8.84 11.04 -0.69
C GLY A 84 -8.11 9.69 -0.81
N LEU A 85 -8.83 8.56 -0.94
CA LEU A 85 -8.25 7.27 -1.24
C LEU A 85 -8.04 7.10 -2.75
N PHE A 86 -7.01 6.38 -3.13
CA PHE A 86 -6.78 5.91 -4.50
C PHE A 86 -6.22 4.49 -4.49
N PHE A 87 -6.34 3.80 -5.60
CA PHE A 87 -5.77 2.47 -5.76
C PHE A 87 -4.36 2.57 -6.36
N ASP A 88 -3.34 2.23 -5.58
CA ASP A 88 -1.95 2.16 -6.05
C ASP A 88 -1.77 0.90 -6.90
N ARG A 89 -1.69 1.07 -8.23
CA ARG A 89 -1.56 -0.04 -9.18
C ARG A 89 -0.23 -0.79 -9.05
N GLN A 90 0.82 -0.13 -8.56
CA GLN A 90 2.13 -0.77 -8.36
C GLN A 90 2.17 -1.56 -7.05
N ALA A 91 1.56 -1.01 -6.00
CA ALA A 91 1.49 -1.69 -4.70
C ALA A 91 0.34 -2.72 -4.63
N GLY A 92 -0.66 -2.63 -5.53
CA GLY A 92 -1.82 -3.52 -5.54
C GLY A 92 -2.78 -3.28 -4.37
N GLY A 93 -2.84 -2.07 -3.83
CA GLY A 93 -3.64 -1.77 -2.64
C GLY A 93 -4.16 -0.34 -2.58
N LEU A 94 -5.03 -0.06 -1.63
CA LEU A 94 -5.59 1.27 -1.38
C LEU A 94 -4.60 2.14 -0.59
N ARG A 95 -4.46 3.40 -1.00
CA ARG A 95 -3.64 4.42 -0.34
C ARG A 95 -4.40 5.72 -0.17
N SER A 96 -4.00 6.50 0.84
CA SER A 96 -4.48 7.87 1.02
C SER A 96 -3.63 8.83 0.20
N ARG A 97 -4.28 9.78 -0.49
CA ARG A 97 -3.59 10.92 -1.11
C ARG A 97 -3.14 11.88 -0.01
N GLN A 98 -1.90 12.28 -0.11
CA GLN A 98 -1.29 13.30 0.76
C GLN A 98 -0.77 14.44 -0.12
N ASP A 99 -1.65 15.00 -0.95
CA ASP A 99 -1.27 16.00 -1.95
C ASP A 99 -0.68 17.28 -1.31
N ASP A 100 -1.15 17.66 -0.12
CA ASP A 100 -0.70 18.83 0.66
C ASP A 100 0.45 18.48 1.64
N ALA A 101 0.89 17.24 1.71
CA ALA A 101 1.95 16.84 2.63
C ALA A 101 3.32 17.37 2.20
N PRO A 102 4.16 17.82 3.16
CA PRO A 102 5.51 18.28 2.86
C PRO A 102 6.31 17.21 2.14
N ALA A 103 6.95 17.61 1.05
CA ALA A 103 7.70 16.70 0.20
C ALA A 103 9.08 16.37 0.79
N VAL A 104 9.46 15.10 0.73
CA VAL A 104 10.77 14.59 1.14
C VAL A 104 11.33 13.70 0.05
N ARG A 105 12.54 14.00 -0.40
CA ARG A 105 13.28 13.13 -1.33
C ARG A 105 13.82 11.92 -0.57
N PHE A 106 13.86 10.80 -1.23
CA PHE A 106 14.50 9.63 -0.69
C PHE A 106 15.32 8.87 -1.73
N GLU A 107 16.43 8.29 -1.28
CA GLU A 107 17.28 7.38 -2.03
C GLU A 107 17.45 6.11 -1.19
N ALA A 108 17.39 4.95 -1.82
CA ALA A 108 17.57 3.67 -1.13
C ALA A 108 18.44 2.74 -1.97
N ALA A 109 19.21 1.90 -1.30
CA ALA A 109 20.16 0.99 -1.94
C ALA A 109 19.46 -0.16 -2.68
N ASP A 110 18.26 -0.54 -2.26
CA ASP A 110 17.46 -1.60 -2.87
C ASP A 110 15.95 -1.32 -2.78
N GLU A 111 15.16 -2.14 -3.46
CA GLU A 111 13.70 -1.99 -3.52
C GLU A 111 13.00 -2.20 -2.16
N ALA A 112 13.53 -3.08 -1.30
CA ALA A 112 12.93 -3.32 0.01
C ALA A 112 13.13 -2.10 0.90
N LEU A 113 14.34 -1.54 0.95
CA LEU A 113 14.66 -0.30 1.65
C LEU A 113 13.85 0.87 1.09
N ALA A 114 13.71 0.98 -0.24
CA ALA A 114 12.90 2.01 -0.89
C ALA A 114 11.43 1.93 -0.44
N ARG A 115 10.84 0.74 -0.47
CA ARG A 115 9.47 0.50 -0.06
C ARG A 115 9.22 0.89 1.40
N TRP A 116 10.11 0.47 2.31
CA TRP A 116 9.93 0.75 3.73
C TRP A 116 10.25 2.20 4.10
N THR A 117 11.18 2.85 3.39
CA THR A 117 11.44 4.31 3.53
C THR A 117 10.22 5.11 3.10
N LYS A 118 9.63 4.77 1.94
CA LYS A 118 8.38 5.38 1.47
C LYS A 118 7.26 5.21 2.51
N ASN A 119 7.09 4.01 3.04
CA ASN A 119 6.10 3.71 4.07
C ASN A 119 6.32 4.53 5.35
N ALA A 120 7.57 4.67 5.78
CA ALA A 120 7.90 5.48 6.96
C ALA A 120 7.58 6.96 6.75
N LEU A 121 7.89 7.51 5.59
CA LEU A 121 7.57 8.90 5.24
C LEU A 121 6.05 9.12 5.19
N GLU A 122 5.31 8.30 4.44
CA GLU A 122 3.85 8.40 4.30
C GLU A 122 3.13 8.29 5.66
N ARG A 123 3.55 7.35 6.51
CA ARG A 123 2.98 7.16 7.85
C ARG A 123 3.21 8.37 8.77
N ASN A 124 4.28 9.12 8.54
CA ASN A 124 4.60 10.32 9.32
C ASN A 124 4.15 11.62 8.64
N GLY A 125 3.28 11.54 7.64
CA GLY A 125 2.64 12.69 7.02
C GLY A 125 3.51 13.41 5.98
N PHE A 126 4.49 12.74 5.40
CA PHE A 126 5.34 13.28 4.35
C PHE A 126 5.02 12.65 2.98
N ARG A 127 5.18 13.41 1.93
CA ARG A 127 5.06 12.95 0.56
C ARG A 127 6.43 12.54 0.02
N PRO A 128 6.69 11.22 -0.19
CA PRO A 128 7.97 10.74 -0.69
C PRO A 128 8.15 11.04 -2.18
N ILE A 129 9.36 11.50 -2.56
CA ILE A 129 9.76 11.76 -3.94
C ILE A 129 11.05 10.98 -4.23
N SER A 130 11.01 10.03 -5.18
CA SER A 130 12.18 9.24 -5.57
C SER A 130 13.05 9.91 -6.64
N ASP A 131 12.46 10.72 -7.52
CA ASP A 131 13.14 11.28 -8.70
C ASP A 131 13.35 12.80 -8.62
N GLY A 132 13.28 13.39 -7.43
CA GLY A 132 13.37 14.84 -7.22
C GLY A 132 14.79 15.38 -7.43
N ARG A 133 14.99 16.28 -8.41
CA ARG A 133 16.21 17.09 -8.57
C ARG A 133 16.22 18.36 -7.73
N ASP A 134 15.17 18.60 -6.97
CA ASP A 134 15.02 19.81 -6.16
C ASP A 134 15.85 19.69 -4.87
N GLU A 135 17.02 20.28 -4.88
CA GLU A 135 17.97 20.28 -3.76
C GLU A 135 17.47 21.09 -2.54
N SER A 136 16.42 21.88 -2.72
CA SER A 136 15.79 22.62 -1.60
C SER A 136 14.99 21.72 -0.67
N LEU A 137 14.58 20.53 -1.11
CA LEU A 137 13.82 19.59 -0.32
C LEU A 137 14.73 18.72 0.58
N PRO A 138 14.25 18.36 1.77
CA PRO A 138 14.93 17.39 2.62
C PRO A 138 15.17 16.07 1.88
N LEU A 139 16.27 15.39 2.18
CA LEU A 139 16.64 14.11 1.59
C LEU A 139 16.94 13.09 2.68
N VAL A 140 16.33 11.91 2.58
CA VAL A 140 16.78 10.73 3.32
C VAL A 140 17.47 9.76 2.39
N ARG A 141 18.67 9.32 2.76
CA ARG A 141 19.42 8.27 2.05
C ARG A 141 19.54 7.05 2.94
N VAL A 142 19.05 5.92 2.46
CA VAL A 142 19.06 4.64 3.17
C VAL A 142 19.97 3.67 2.43
N SER A 143 21.18 3.52 2.91
CA SER A 143 22.19 2.63 2.31
C SER A 143 22.15 1.22 2.90
N ALA A 144 21.72 1.09 4.15
CA ALA A 144 21.52 -0.17 4.88
C ALA A 144 20.53 0.05 6.03
N LEU A 145 20.07 -1.04 6.66
CA LEU A 145 19.15 -0.99 7.81
C LEU A 145 19.69 -0.15 8.96
N ASP A 146 21.02 -0.18 9.18
CA ASP A 146 21.75 0.51 10.23
C ASP A 146 22.46 1.79 9.74
N ARG A 147 22.15 2.23 8.54
CA ARG A 147 22.75 3.43 7.95
C ARG A 147 21.73 4.26 7.19
N ILE A 148 21.13 5.21 7.91
CA ILE A 148 20.13 6.17 7.42
C ILE A 148 20.70 7.57 7.59
N GLU A 149 20.94 8.27 6.50
CA GLU A 149 21.46 9.63 6.45
C GLU A 149 20.33 10.60 6.15
N TRP A 150 20.10 11.58 7.03
CA TRP A 150 19.05 12.57 6.92
C TRP A 150 19.64 13.96 6.66
N TYR A 151 19.33 14.52 5.52
CA TYR A 151 19.80 15.82 5.09
C TYR A 151 18.63 16.80 5.08
N ARG A 152 18.81 17.94 5.78
CA ARG A 152 17.85 19.04 5.83
C ARG A 152 18.53 20.32 5.40
N PRO A 153 17.93 21.10 4.48
CA PRO A 153 18.50 22.42 4.10
C PRO A 153 18.67 23.30 5.33
N GLY A 154 19.86 23.87 5.52
CA GLY A 154 20.18 24.74 6.64
C GLY A 154 20.46 24.06 7.98
N PHE A 155 20.51 22.73 8.03
CA PHE A 155 20.82 21.95 9.25
C PHE A 155 21.96 20.97 9.00
N PRO A 156 22.73 20.59 10.05
CA PRO A 156 23.70 19.52 9.93
C PRO A 156 23.01 18.20 9.56
N SER A 157 23.69 17.37 8.77
CA SER A 157 23.23 16.01 8.46
C SER A 157 23.21 15.15 9.71
N LEU A 158 22.16 14.32 9.81
CA LEU A 158 22.02 13.36 10.89
C LEU A 158 22.20 11.94 10.35
N THR A 159 22.97 11.10 11.04
CA THR A 159 23.09 9.68 10.71
C THR A 159 22.43 8.85 11.80
N CYS A 160 21.45 8.05 11.43
CA CYS A 160 20.71 7.17 12.32
C CYS A 160 21.06 5.70 12.02
N ARG A 161 21.03 4.87 13.07
CA ARG A 161 21.34 3.44 13.02
C ARG A 161 20.09 2.55 12.94
N SER A 162 18.91 3.14 12.88
CA SER A 162 17.67 2.43 12.70
C SER A 162 16.56 3.36 12.19
N PHE A 163 15.50 2.79 11.61
CA PHE A 163 14.29 3.54 11.29
C PHE A 163 13.61 4.11 12.55
N GLU A 164 13.69 3.43 13.68
CA GLU A 164 13.14 3.91 14.95
C GLU A 164 13.84 5.20 15.39
N GLU A 165 15.18 5.24 15.37
CA GLU A 165 15.97 6.42 15.69
C GLU A 165 15.69 7.58 14.73
N TRP A 166 15.61 7.29 13.43
CA TRP A 166 15.33 8.30 12.41
C TRP A 166 13.92 8.88 12.55
N VAL A 167 12.91 8.03 12.71
CA VAL A 167 11.51 8.46 12.85
C VAL A 167 11.29 9.19 14.17
N GLY A 168 11.82 8.66 15.28
CA GLY A 168 11.64 9.23 16.61
C GLY A 168 12.40 10.53 16.88
N GLY A 169 13.58 10.70 16.25
CA GLY A 169 14.42 11.87 16.46
C GLY A 169 14.52 12.80 15.24
N GLY A 170 14.65 12.22 14.04
CA GLY A 170 14.93 12.99 12.83
C GLY A 170 13.71 13.57 12.14
N LEU A 171 12.62 12.81 12.08
CA LEU A 171 11.39 13.25 11.38
C LEU A 171 10.49 14.14 12.25
N CYS A 172 10.41 13.91 13.57
CA CYS A 172 9.55 14.68 14.46
C CYS A 172 9.92 16.18 14.50
N ASP A 173 11.19 16.53 14.39
CA ASP A 173 11.66 17.93 14.35
C ASP A 173 11.14 18.71 13.13
N VAL A 174 10.71 18.04 12.07
CA VAL A 174 10.19 18.68 10.84
C VAL A 174 8.69 18.92 10.94
N ALA A 175 7.94 18.00 11.57
CA ALA A 175 6.48 18.10 11.69
C ALA A 175 6.05 19.25 12.62
N GLU A 176 6.79 19.51 13.71
CA GLU A 176 6.44 20.56 14.67
C GLU A 176 6.61 21.99 14.12
N ARG A 177 7.40 22.18 13.07
CA ARG A 177 7.67 23.51 12.50
C ARG A 177 6.83 23.84 11.26
N SER A 178 6.24 22.86 10.59
CA SER A 178 5.30 23.08 9.48
C SER A 178 3.89 23.44 9.94
N GLY A 179 3.58 23.29 11.23
CA GLY A 179 2.29 23.64 11.82
C GLY A 179 2.25 24.99 12.57
N ALA A 180 3.31 25.78 12.49
CA ALA A 180 3.46 27.04 13.25
C ALA A 180 3.52 28.30 12.34
N GLU A 181 2.90 28.26 11.13
CA GLU A 181 2.61 29.45 10.33
C GLU A 181 1.11 29.59 10.03
#